data_ec1ab29eacada1836e96153ca320538b
#
_entry.id   ec1ab29eacada1836e96153ca320538b
#
_cell.length_a   1.000
_cell.length_b   1.000
_cell.length_c   1.000
_cell.angle_alpha   90.00
_cell.angle_beta   90.00
_cell.angle_gamma   90.00
#
_symmetry.space_group_name_H-M   'P 1'
#
loop_
_entity.id
_entity.type
_entity.pdbx_description
1 polymer ?
#
loop_
_entity_poly.entity_id
_entity_poly.type
_entity_poly.pdbx_seq_one_letter_code
_entity_poly.pdbx_strand_id
1 'polypeptide(L)'
;MLTKTDLFELLSVKNKDFQIHDHDPLFTVEDSENLRGEIDGAHTKNLFLKNKKNNFFLFSCDENAKVDLKQFSKSIDAKNLSFANAEYLEQFLGIKPGSVSPFALLNLSLIHI
;
A
#
# COMPACT_ATOMS: atom_id res chain seq x y z
N MET A 1 -9.61 13.87 1.74
CA MET A 1 -8.80 12.69 2.10
C MET A 1 -7.54 13.11 2.82
N LEU A 2 -6.98 12.23 3.63
CA LEU A 2 -5.76 12.51 4.35
C LEU A 2 -4.57 12.64 3.41
N THR A 3 -3.74 13.66 3.65
CA THR A 3 -2.52 13.91 2.90
C THR A 3 -1.31 13.34 3.64
N LYS A 4 -0.15 13.37 2.99
CA LYS A 4 1.14 13.04 3.60
C LYS A 4 1.39 13.87 4.88
N THR A 5 1.11 15.16 4.85
CA THR A 5 1.26 16.04 6.01
C THR A 5 0.32 15.62 7.15
N ASP A 6 -0.92 15.29 6.85
CA ASP A 6 -1.89 14.81 7.84
C ASP A 6 -1.40 13.52 8.51
N LEU A 7 -0.79 12.61 7.75
CA LEU A 7 -0.23 11.39 8.29
C LEU A 7 0.93 11.68 9.26
N PHE A 8 1.82 12.57 8.89
CA PHE A 8 2.95 12.93 9.76
C PHE A 8 2.48 13.56 11.06
N GLU A 9 1.48 14.42 11.01
CA GLU A 9 0.86 15.01 12.20
C GLU A 9 0.22 13.96 13.10
N LEU A 10 -0.51 13.02 12.50
CA LEU A 10 -1.15 11.92 13.25
C LEU A 10 -0.11 11.06 13.96
N LEU A 11 0.97 10.68 13.29
CA LEU A 11 2.04 9.88 13.88
C LEU A 11 2.72 10.61 15.03
N SER A 12 2.92 11.92 14.90
CA SER A 12 3.49 12.75 15.96
C SER A 12 2.59 12.84 17.19
N VAL A 13 1.28 13.03 16.98
CA VAL A 13 0.28 13.08 18.07
C VAL A 13 0.20 11.75 18.81
N LYS A 14 0.35 10.63 18.11
CA LYS A 14 0.33 9.29 18.69
C LYS A 14 1.67 8.90 19.33
N ASN A 15 2.66 9.79 19.37
CA ASN A 15 4.01 9.54 19.89
C ASN A 15 4.67 8.31 19.27
N LYS A 16 4.48 8.12 17.95
CA LYS A 16 5.10 7.02 17.23
C LYS A 16 6.45 7.45 16.69
N ASP A 17 7.48 6.64 16.94
CA ASP A 17 8.79 6.84 16.34
C ASP A 17 8.72 6.47 14.87
N PHE A 18 9.09 7.42 14.01
CA PHE A 18 9.15 7.17 12.57
C PHE A 18 10.26 8.01 11.95
N GLN A 19 10.73 7.55 10.79
CA GLN A 19 11.72 8.24 10.00
C GLN A 19 11.12 8.60 8.65
N ILE A 20 11.52 9.77 8.13
CA ILE A 20 11.11 10.23 6.82
C ILE A 20 12.34 10.21 5.91
N HIS A 21 12.26 9.45 4.82
CA HIS A 21 13.32 9.37 3.83
C HIS A 21 12.84 10.00 2.53
N ASP A 22 13.24 11.26 2.30
CA ASP A 22 12.97 11.93 1.03
C ASP A 22 14.00 11.48 0.00
N HIS A 23 13.57 11.29 -1.23
CA HIS A 23 14.43 10.84 -2.30
C HIS A 23 13.95 11.39 -3.64
N ASP A 24 14.84 11.38 -4.62
CA ASP A 24 14.49 11.73 -5.99
C ASP A 24 13.53 10.68 -6.58
N PRO A 25 12.77 11.04 -7.63
CA PRO A 25 11.88 10.08 -8.27
C PRO A 25 12.62 8.82 -8.70
N LEU A 26 12.00 7.66 -8.42
CA LEU A 26 12.56 6.35 -8.73
C LEU A 26 11.98 5.87 -10.06
N PHE A 27 12.82 5.71 -11.08
CA PHE A 27 12.39 5.37 -12.42
C PHE A 27 12.58 3.90 -12.77
N THR A 28 13.42 3.18 -12.03
CA THR A 28 13.74 1.78 -12.29
C THR A 28 13.63 0.93 -11.03
N VAL A 29 13.50 -0.38 -11.23
CA VAL A 29 13.54 -1.35 -10.12
C VAL A 29 14.89 -1.28 -9.40
N GLU A 30 15.98 -1.08 -10.15
CA GLU A 30 17.32 -0.94 -9.59
C GLU A 30 17.42 0.28 -8.66
N ASP A 31 16.88 1.44 -9.06
CA ASP A 31 16.85 2.63 -8.22
C ASP A 31 16.13 2.35 -6.91
N SER A 32 15.00 1.67 -6.96
CA SER A 32 14.22 1.31 -5.76
C SER A 32 14.99 0.36 -4.85
N GLU A 33 15.66 -0.64 -5.42
CA GLU A 33 16.46 -1.61 -4.66
C GLU A 33 17.64 -0.93 -3.97
N ASN A 34 18.32 -0.01 -4.66
CA ASN A 34 19.43 0.73 -4.09
C ASN A 34 18.97 1.59 -2.89
N LEU A 35 17.85 2.27 -3.02
CA LEU A 35 17.29 3.06 -1.92
C LEU A 35 16.92 2.18 -0.73
N ARG A 36 16.25 1.05 -0.97
CA ARG A 36 15.87 0.12 0.10
C ARG A 36 17.09 -0.46 0.81
N GLY A 37 18.19 -0.69 0.09
CA GLY A 37 19.45 -1.16 0.68
C GLY A 37 20.08 -0.19 1.66
N GLU A 38 19.76 1.10 1.57
CA GLU A 38 20.25 2.14 2.47
C GLU A 38 19.39 2.31 3.73
N ILE A 39 18.21 1.72 3.78
CA ILE A 39 17.26 1.84 4.88
C ILE A 39 17.21 0.53 5.64
N ASP A 40 17.54 0.58 6.94
CA ASP A 40 17.49 -0.61 7.81
C ASP A 40 16.05 -1.07 8.04
N GLY A 41 15.89 -2.37 8.18
CA GLY A 41 14.62 -3.00 8.51
C GLY A 41 14.12 -3.93 7.42
N ALA A 42 13.03 -4.60 7.70
CA ALA A 42 12.33 -5.43 6.72
C ALA A 42 11.53 -4.55 5.77
N HIS A 43 11.66 -4.83 4.48
CA HIS A 43 10.92 -4.08 3.46
C HIS A 43 9.71 -4.88 3.01
N THR A 44 8.57 -4.21 2.93
CA THR A 44 7.30 -4.82 2.55
C THR A 44 6.77 -4.23 1.27
N LYS A 45 5.88 -4.95 0.63
CA LYS A 45 5.08 -4.45 -0.49
C LYS A 45 3.61 -4.55 -0.14
N ASN A 46 2.82 -3.70 -0.76
CA ASN A 46 1.39 -3.60 -0.50
C ASN A 46 0.63 -3.72 -1.81
N LEU A 47 -0.30 -4.65 -1.85
CA LEU A 47 -1.07 -4.95 -3.04
C LEU A 47 -2.54 -4.60 -2.79
N PHE A 48 -3.12 -3.76 -3.64
CA PHE A 48 -4.54 -3.46 -3.57
C PHE A 48 -5.27 -4.28 -4.63
N LEU A 49 -6.10 -5.21 -4.17
CA LEU A 49 -6.73 -6.23 -4.99
C LEU A 49 -8.24 -6.09 -4.96
N LYS A 50 -8.88 -6.59 -6.01
CA LYS A 50 -10.35 -6.68 -6.05
C LYS A 50 -10.79 -8.00 -6.65
N ASN A 51 -12.00 -8.43 -6.33
CA ASN A 51 -12.65 -9.54 -6.98
C ASN A 51 -13.73 -9.05 -7.97
N LYS A 52 -14.42 -9.99 -8.64
CA LYS A 52 -15.49 -9.64 -9.58
C LYS A 52 -16.68 -8.94 -8.94
N LYS A 53 -16.92 -9.18 -7.65
CA LYS A 53 -18.02 -8.56 -6.90
C LYS A 53 -17.65 -7.19 -6.35
N ASN A 54 -16.50 -6.64 -6.74
CA ASN A 54 -15.98 -5.37 -6.23
C ASN A 54 -15.76 -5.33 -4.71
N ASN A 55 -15.39 -6.47 -4.12
CA ASN A 55 -14.80 -6.50 -2.80
C ASN A 55 -13.31 -6.22 -2.92
N PHE A 56 -12.81 -5.36 -2.05
CA PHE A 56 -11.42 -4.89 -2.11
C PHE A 56 -10.62 -5.43 -0.94
N PHE A 57 -9.35 -5.71 -1.20
CA PHE A 57 -8.43 -6.30 -0.23
C PHE A 57 -7.09 -5.55 -0.30
N LEU A 58 -6.56 -5.18 0.84
CA LEU A 58 -5.20 -4.67 0.95
C LEU A 58 -4.33 -5.76 1.58
N PHE A 59 -3.36 -6.24 0.82
CA PHE A 59 -2.46 -7.30 1.24
C PHE A 59 -1.05 -6.76 1.38
N SER A 60 -0.47 -6.91 2.56
CA SER A 60 0.90 -6.51 2.85
C SER A 60 1.76 -7.73 3.11
N CYS A 61 2.92 -7.80 2.48
CA CYS A 61 3.83 -8.94 2.63
C CYS A 61 5.27 -8.50 2.43
N ASP A 62 6.21 -9.42 2.67
CA ASP A 62 7.61 -9.19 2.38
C ASP A 62 7.80 -8.83 0.89
N GLU A 63 8.72 -7.90 0.60
CA GLU A 63 8.91 -7.42 -0.79
C GLU A 63 9.35 -8.53 -1.74
N ASN A 64 10.02 -9.56 -1.24
CA ASN A 64 10.50 -10.68 -2.05
C ASN A 64 9.52 -11.84 -2.11
N ALA A 65 8.40 -11.78 -1.42
CA ALA A 65 7.40 -12.84 -1.46
C ALA A 65 6.78 -12.92 -2.86
N LYS A 66 6.68 -14.14 -3.37
CA LYS A 66 5.98 -14.41 -4.63
C LYS A 66 4.53 -14.69 -4.31
N VAL A 67 3.64 -13.82 -4.79
CA VAL A 67 2.21 -13.95 -4.54
C VAL A 67 1.54 -14.54 -5.76
N ASP A 68 1.03 -15.76 -5.60
CA ASP A 68 0.16 -16.39 -6.59
C ASP A 68 -1.28 -15.97 -6.28
N LEU A 69 -1.82 -15.04 -7.06
CA LEU A 69 -3.17 -14.51 -6.83
C LEU A 69 -4.24 -15.61 -6.88
N LYS A 70 -4.03 -16.63 -7.68
CA LYS A 70 -4.98 -17.75 -7.79
C LYS A 70 -5.03 -18.57 -6.51
N GLN A 71 -3.88 -18.90 -5.93
CA GLN A 71 -3.82 -19.59 -4.64
C GLN A 71 -4.29 -18.69 -3.50
N PHE A 72 -3.90 -17.43 -3.52
CA PHE A 72 -4.33 -16.46 -2.52
C PHE A 72 -5.84 -16.29 -2.52
N SER A 73 -6.46 -16.23 -3.68
CA SER A 73 -7.92 -16.10 -3.79
C SER A 73 -8.65 -17.31 -3.17
N LYS A 74 -8.08 -18.50 -3.27
CA LYS A 74 -8.64 -19.69 -2.60
C LYS A 74 -8.50 -19.61 -1.09
N SER A 75 -7.37 -19.10 -0.60
CA SER A 75 -7.10 -18.99 0.84
C SER A 75 -8.06 -18.04 1.56
N ILE A 76 -8.50 -16.98 0.90
CA ILE A 76 -9.41 -15.98 1.48
C ILE A 76 -10.85 -16.13 0.96
N ASP A 77 -11.13 -17.21 0.25
CA ASP A 77 -12.45 -17.49 -0.36
C ASP A 77 -12.97 -16.33 -1.22
N ALA A 78 -12.07 -15.71 -1.98
CA ALA A 78 -12.40 -14.62 -2.89
C ALA A 78 -12.05 -15.05 -4.32
N LYS A 79 -13.04 -15.14 -5.20
CA LYS A 79 -12.83 -15.59 -6.57
C LYS A 79 -12.33 -14.46 -7.47
N ASN A 80 -11.44 -14.81 -8.41
CA ASN A 80 -11.02 -13.91 -9.48
C ASN A 80 -10.38 -12.61 -8.96
N LEU A 81 -9.40 -12.73 -8.09
CA LEU A 81 -8.62 -11.59 -7.63
C LEU A 81 -7.77 -11.01 -8.76
N SER A 82 -7.75 -9.70 -8.85
CA SER A 82 -6.88 -8.94 -9.74
C SER A 82 -6.43 -7.66 -9.06
N PHE A 83 -5.41 -7.00 -9.61
CA PHE A 83 -5.01 -5.70 -9.10
C PHE A 83 -6.08 -4.66 -9.39
N ALA A 84 -6.40 -3.84 -8.39
CA ALA A 84 -7.28 -2.69 -8.58
C ALA A 84 -6.57 -1.63 -9.42
N ASN A 85 -7.31 -0.97 -10.31
CA ASN A 85 -6.72 0.04 -11.19
C ASN A 85 -6.48 1.38 -10.48
N ALA A 86 -5.86 2.32 -11.19
CA ALA A 86 -5.50 3.62 -10.65
C ALA A 86 -6.71 4.43 -10.15
N GLU A 87 -7.85 4.31 -10.80
CA GLU A 87 -9.08 5.01 -10.38
C GLU A 87 -9.57 4.52 -9.03
N TYR A 88 -9.52 3.22 -8.79
CA TYR A 88 -9.90 2.65 -7.50
C TYR A 88 -8.91 3.04 -6.40
N LEU A 89 -7.60 3.07 -6.71
CA LEU A 89 -6.59 3.52 -5.76
C LEU A 89 -6.86 4.96 -5.31
N GLU A 90 -7.16 5.85 -6.24
CA GLU A 90 -7.46 7.24 -5.92
C GLU A 90 -8.79 7.37 -5.18
N GLN A 91 -9.81 6.68 -5.62
CA GLN A 91 -11.17 6.76 -5.05
C GLN A 91 -11.21 6.26 -3.61
N PHE A 92 -10.59 5.11 -3.31
CA PHE A 92 -10.69 4.48 -2.01
C PHE A 92 -9.52 4.80 -1.08
N LEU A 93 -8.32 4.91 -1.62
CA LEU A 93 -7.11 5.11 -0.81
C LEU A 93 -6.53 6.51 -0.93
N GLY A 94 -6.96 7.29 -1.92
CA GLY A 94 -6.45 8.65 -2.12
C GLY A 94 -4.99 8.71 -2.55
N ILE A 95 -4.50 7.67 -3.21
CA ILE A 95 -3.10 7.53 -3.61
C ILE A 95 -2.97 7.19 -5.08
N LYS A 96 -1.77 7.40 -5.62
CA LYS A 96 -1.40 7.03 -6.98
C LYS A 96 -0.74 5.66 -7.01
N PRO A 97 -0.70 4.99 -8.19
CA PRO A 97 0.06 3.74 -8.35
C PRO A 97 1.51 3.92 -7.86
N GLY A 98 2.02 2.90 -7.19
CA GLY A 98 3.36 2.93 -6.58
C GLY A 98 3.40 3.48 -5.16
N SER A 99 2.31 4.00 -4.63
CA SER A 99 2.23 4.60 -3.29
C SER A 99 1.29 3.85 -2.35
N VAL A 100 0.95 2.61 -2.65
CA VAL A 100 0.04 1.81 -1.82
C VAL A 100 0.64 1.57 -0.45
N SER A 101 -0.10 1.90 0.59
CA SER A 101 0.36 1.83 1.98
C SER A 101 -0.80 1.46 2.90
N PRO A 102 -0.54 0.70 3.98
CA PRO A 102 -1.56 0.41 4.99
C PRO A 102 -2.14 1.67 5.64
N PHE A 103 -1.36 2.75 5.73
CA PHE A 103 -1.85 4.01 6.27
C PHE A 103 -2.98 4.62 5.45
N ALA A 104 -3.04 4.31 4.17
CA ALA A 104 -4.10 4.80 3.30
C ALA A 104 -5.49 4.27 3.68
N LEU A 105 -5.57 3.22 4.51
CA LEU A 105 -6.84 2.71 5.05
C LEU A 105 -7.57 3.76 5.90
N LEU A 106 -6.86 4.76 6.41
CA LEU A 106 -7.48 5.86 7.14
C LEU A 106 -8.47 6.63 6.26
N ASN A 107 -8.23 6.70 4.96
CA ASN A 107 -9.15 7.33 4.02
C ASN A 107 -10.48 6.57 3.91
N LEU A 108 -10.44 5.23 4.00
CA LEU A 108 -11.65 4.41 4.00
C LEU A 108 -12.52 4.67 5.23
N SER A 109 -11.91 4.86 6.40
CA SER A 109 -12.67 5.14 7.60
C SER A 109 -13.40 6.48 7.53
N LEU A 110 -12.91 7.43 6.74
CA LEU A 110 -13.58 8.71 6.49
C LEU A 110 -14.73 8.57 5.50
N ILE A 111 -14.68 7.60 4.60
CA ILE A 111 -15.68 7.39 3.53
C ILE A 111 -16.79 6.46 3.99
N HIS A 112 -16.47 5.48 4.81
CA HIS A 112 -17.38 4.38 5.20
C HIS A 112 -17.78 4.40 6.67
N ILE A 113 -17.80 5.54 7.28
CA ILE A 113 -18.24 5.69 8.67
C ILE A 113 -19.71 5.32 8.85
#